data_3d40d64fd3d61bfa592db5ac691f7893
#
_entry.id   3d40d64fd3d61bfa592db5ac691f7893
#
_cell.length_a   1.000
_cell.length_b   1.000
_cell.length_c   1.000
_cell.angle_alpha   90.00
_cell.angle_beta   90.00
_cell.angle_gamma   90.00
#
_symmetry.space_group_name_H-M   'P 1'
#
loop_
_entity.id
_entity.type
_entity.pdbx_description
1 polymer ?
#
loop_
_entity_poly.entity_id
_entity_poly.type
_entity_poly.pdbx_seq_one_letter_code
_entity_poly.pdbx_strand_id
1 'polypeptide(L)'
;MEEVPVLIIGGGPVGLTASILLSRAGVRSLLVERHPGTAIHPKARGINARSMEMYRQCGVEAAIRKAGLPPERAGFIVWARTLAGEEIERRVPWRSGPQSTAVSHSGVMA
;
A
#
# COMPACT_ATOMS: atom_id res chain seq x y z
N MET A 1 -22.14 -27.18 -1.57
CA MET A 1 -22.06 -25.70 -1.53
C MET A 1 -21.10 -25.34 -0.39
N GLU A 2 -20.16 -24.48 -0.65
CA GLU A 2 -19.24 -24.04 0.39
C GLU A 2 -19.85 -22.84 1.12
N GLU A 3 -20.01 -22.98 2.43
CA GLU A 3 -20.50 -21.90 3.29
C GLU A 3 -19.34 -21.27 4.05
N VAL A 4 -19.21 -19.98 3.92
CA VAL A 4 -18.21 -19.19 4.65
C VAL A 4 -18.88 -17.98 5.31
N PRO A 5 -18.44 -17.58 6.52
CA PRO A 5 -19.04 -16.44 7.20
C PRO A 5 -18.77 -15.11 6.48
N VAL A 6 -17.69 -15.03 5.69
CA VAL A 6 -17.31 -13.78 4.99
C VAL A 6 -16.91 -14.10 3.55
N LEU A 7 -17.52 -13.40 2.61
CA LEU A 7 -17.12 -13.38 1.20
C LEU A 7 -16.45 -12.03 0.88
N ILE A 8 -15.22 -12.08 0.38
CA ILE A 8 -14.46 -10.92 -0.08
C ILE A 8 -14.48 -10.89 -1.60
N ILE A 9 -14.99 -9.84 -2.18
CA ILE A 9 -15.03 -9.67 -3.63
C ILE A 9 -13.95 -8.65 -4.03
N GLY A 10 -12.92 -9.14 -4.70
CA GLY A 10 -11.78 -8.37 -5.18
C GLY A 10 -10.48 -8.69 -4.44
N GLY A 11 -9.46 -9.09 -5.20
CA GLY A 11 -8.09 -9.42 -4.74
C GLY A 11 -7.12 -8.23 -4.74
N GLY A 12 -7.63 -7.01 -4.67
CA GLY A 12 -6.80 -5.83 -4.51
C GLY A 12 -6.23 -5.67 -3.09
N PRO A 13 -5.43 -4.61 -2.83
CA PRO A 13 -4.79 -4.41 -1.53
C PRO A 13 -5.76 -4.46 -0.34
N VAL A 14 -6.95 -3.92 -0.50
CA VAL A 14 -7.97 -3.91 0.56
C VAL A 14 -8.52 -5.31 0.82
N GLY A 15 -8.90 -6.04 -0.22
CA GLY A 15 -9.44 -7.39 -0.08
C GLY A 15 -8.40 -8.37 0.48
N LEU A 16 -7.17 -8.31 -0.01
CA LEU A 16 -6.07 -9.12 0.51
C LEU A 16 -5.77 -8.80 1.98
N THR A 17 -5.75 -7.53 2.35
CA THR A 17 -5.56 -7.10 3.74
C THR A 17 -6.69 -7.62 4.63
N ALA A 18 -7.94 -7.49 4.20
CA ALA A 18 -9.09 -8.02 4.92
C ALA A 18 -8.98 -9.53 5.12
N SER A 19 -8.61 -10.27 4.08
CA SER A 19 -8.39 -11.72 4.14
C SER A 19 -7.34 -12.11 5.18
N ILE A 20 -6.19 -11.42 5.18
CA ILE A 20 -5.12 -11.66 6.16
C ILE A 20 -5.62 -11.39 7.58
N LEU A 21 -6.28 -10.26 7.81
CA LEU A 21 -6.75 -9.87 9.15
C LEU A 21 -7.84 -10.81 9.67
N LEU A 22 -8.79 -11.21 8.83
CA LEU A 22 -9.81 -12.20 9.17
C LEU A 22 -9.18 -13.56 9.52
N SER A 23 -8.24 -14.01 8.70
CA SER A 23 -7.51 -15.25 8.95
C SER A 23 -6.77 -15.23 10.29
N ARG A 24 -6.10 -14.11 10.62
CA ARG A 24 -5.44 -13.92 11.92
C ARG A 24 -6.42 -13.89 13.10
N ALA A 25 -7.64 -13.43 12.86
CA ALA A 25 -8.72 -13.44 13.85
C ALA A 25 -9.44 -14.80 13.93
N GLY A 26 -9.00 -15.81 13.17
CA GLY A 26 -9.63 -17.13 13.14
C GLY A 26 -10.96 -17.17 12.37
N VAL A 27 -11.27 -16.15 11.59
CA VAL A 27 -12.50 -16.07 10.81
C VAL A 27 -12.23 -16.60 9.39
N ARG A 28 -12.98 -17.64 9.00
CA ARG A 28 -12.91 -18.17 7.65
C ARG A 28 -13.50 -17.16 6.65
N SER A 29 -12.79 -16.94 5.56
CA SER A 29 -13.27 -16.10 4.46
C SER A 29 -12.95 -16.74 3.11
N LEU A 30 -13.76 -16.43 2.12
CA LEU A 30 -13.51 -16.77 0.72
C LEU A 30 -13.24 -15.46 -0.02
N LEU A 31 -12.08 -15.37 -0.67
CA LEU A 31 -11.76 -14.26 -1.53
C LEU A 31 -11.90 -14.69 -2.99
N VAL A 32 -12.66 -13.91 -3.74
CA VAL A 32 -12.83 -14.10 -5.19
C VAL A 32 -12.33 -12.90 -5.95
N GLU A 33 -11.56 -13.15 -7.01
CA GLU A 33 -11.03 -12.13 -7.92
C GLU A 33 -11.36 -12.54 -9.36
N ARG A 34 -11.85 -11.59 -10.15
CA ARG A 34 -12.23 -11.86 -11.54
C ARG A 34 -11.05 -11.84 -12.51
N HIS A 35 -9.96 -11.20 -12.14
CA HIS A 35 -8.76 -11.10 -12.99
C HIS A 35 -7.76 -12.21 -12.63
N PRO A 36 -7.13 -12.84 -13.63
CA PRO A 36 -6.20 -13.95 -13.38
C PRO A 36 -4.84 -13.51 -12.81
N GLY A 37 -4.57 -12.22 -12.74
CA GLY A 37 -3.28 -11.70 -12.29
C GLY A 37 -3.37 -10.31 -11.69
N THR A 38 -2.22 -9.71 -11.43
CA THR A 38 -2.11 -8.35 -10.90
C THR A 38 -2.56 -7.31 -11.92
N ALA A 39 -3.03 -6.15 -11.44
CA ALA A 39 -3.47 -5.07 -12.30
C ALA A 39 -2.32 -4.56 -13.18
N ILE A 40 -2.58 -4.40 -14.47
CA ILE A 40 -1.62 -3.86 -15.44
C ILE A 40 -1.38 -2.36 -15.17
N HIS A 41 -2.44 -1.64 -14.77
CA HIS A 41 -2.36 -0.24 -14.40
C HIS A 41 -2.43 -0.08 -12.89
N PRO A 42 -1.44 0.58 -12.26
CA PRO A 42 -1.45 0.85 -10.84
C PRO A 42 -2.61 1.82 -10.51
N LYS A 43 -3.51 1.38 -9.64
CA LYS A 43 -4.63 2.19 -9.14
C LYS A 43 -4.29 2.91 -7.84
N ALA A 44 -3.44 2.30 -7.02
CA ALA A 44 -2.89 2.90 -5.82
C ALA A 44 -1.41 3.21 -6.04
N ARG A 45 -0.97 4.41 -5.66
CA ARG A 45 0.42 4.85 -5.85
C ARG A 45 1.28 4.71 -4.62
N GLY A 46 0.68 4.54 -3.47
CA GLY A 46 1.44 4.45 -2.25
C GLY A 46 0.66 3.82 -1.12
N ILE A 47 1.39 3.24 -0.21
CA ILE A 47 0.88 2.67 1.03
C ILE A 47 1.35 3.58 2.16
N ASN A 48 0.41 4.10 2.95
CA ASN A 48 0.76 5.01 4.03
C ASN A 48 1.44 4.29 5.22
N ALA A 49 2.02 5.07 6.11
CA ALA A 49 2.76 4.55 7.26
C ALA A 49 1.89 3.66 8.16
N ARG A 50 0.62 4.03 8.39
CA ARG A 50 -0.29 3.26 9.22
C ARG A 50 -0.59 1.87 8.64
N SER A 51 -0.80 1.79 7.33
CA SER A 51 -0.98 0.51 6.65
C SER A 51 0.30 -0.34 6.72
N MET A 52 1.47 0.28 6.61
CA MET A 52 2.75 -0.42 6.75
C MET A 52 2.99 -0.97 8.15
N GLU A 53 2.51 -0.28 9.20
CA GLU A 53 2.54 -0.83 10.56
C GLU A 53 1.70 -2.10 10.69
N MET A 54 0.51 -2.11 10.11
CA MET A 54 -0.33 -3.31 10.08
C MET A 54 0.32 -4.45 9.30
N TYR A 55 0.92 -4.15 8.15
CA TYR A 55 1.64 -5.14 7.34
C TYR A 55 2.87 -5.69 8.06
N ARG A 56 3.53 -4.88 8.87
CA ARG A 56 4.61 -5.35 9.76
C ARG A 56 4.11 -6.37 10.76
N GLN A 57 2.98 -6.09 11.41
CA GLN A 57 2.35 -7.03 12.35
C GLN A 57 1.89 -8.32 11.66
N CYS A 58 1.54 -8.25 10.39
CA CYS A 58 1.18 -9.41 9.58
C CYS A 58 2.39 -10.16 8.99
N GLY A 59 3.60 -9.65 9.17
CA GLY A 59 4.83 -10.27 8.67
C GLY A 59 5.09 -10.10 7.18
N VAL A 60 4.36 -9.20 6.48
CA VAL A 60 4.48 -9.02 5.02
C VAL A 60 5.19 -7.72 4.62
N GLU A 61 5.58 -6.89 5.59
CA GLU A 61 6.25 -5.60 5.32
C GLU A 61 7.48 -5.72 4.42
N ALA A 62 8.35 -6.67 4.74
CA ALA A 62 9.61 -6.84 3.99
C ALA A 62 9.35 -7.20 2.52
N ALA A 63 8.37 -8.06 2.25
CA ALA A 63 7.99 -8.44 0.89
C ALA A 63 7.40 -7.24 0.12
N ILE A 64 6.55 -6.44 0.76
CA ILE A 64 5.96 -5.24 0.18
C ILE A 64 7.06 -4.22 -0.17
N ARG A 65 7.99 -3.96 0.76
CA ARG A 65 9.10 -3.04 0.51
C ARG A 65 10.01 -3.50 -0.63
N LYS A 66 10.28 -4.79 -0.70
CA LYS A 66 11.08 -5.36 -1.79
C LYS A 66 10.41 -5.23 -3.15
N ALA A 67 9.09 -5.35 -3.20
CA ALA A 67 8.32 -5.23 -4.44
C ALA A 67 8.05 -3.76 -4.83
N GLY A 68 8.10 -2.84 -3.90
CA GLY A 68 7.87 -1.42 -4.12
C GLY A 68 9.04 -0.72 -4.80
N LEU A 69 8.80 0.52 -5.26
CA LEU A 69 9.86 1.37 -5.79
C LEU A 69 10.87 1.73 -4.69
N PRO A 70 12.15 1.67 -4.97
CA PRO A 70 13.16 2.15 -4.03
C PRO A 70 12.98 3.65 -3.77
N PRO A 71 13.28 4.14 -2.56
CA PRO A 71 13.06 5.53 -2.16
C PRO A 71 13.66 6.57 -3.12
N GLU A 72 14.80 6.24 -3.72
CA GLU A 72 15.51 7.10 -4.68
C GLU A 72 14.72 7.29 -5.99
N ARG A 73 13.84 6.35 -6.31
CA ARG A 73 12.99 6.35 -7.50
C ARG A 73 11.54 6.71 -7.21
N ALA A 74 11.19 6.89 -5.96
CA ALA A 74 9.81 7.19 -5.54
C ALA A 74 9.35 8.59 -5.99
N GLY A 75 10.27 9.44 -6.43
CA GLY A 75 9.99 10.72 -7.01
C GLY A 75 9.57 11.81 -6.02
N PHE A 76 8.96 12.83 -6.57
CA PHE A 76 8.50 13.99 -5.82
C PHE A 76 7.01 14.22 -6.07
N ILE A 77 6.35 14.86 -5.15
CA ILE A 77 5.07 15.52 -5.42
C ILE A 77 5.41 16.96 -5.80
N VAL A 78 4.96 17.33 -6.99
CA VAL A 78 5.19 18.66 -7.55
C VAL A 78 3.85 19.36 -7.72
N TRP A 79 3.75 20.56 -7.21
CA TRP A 79 2.65 21.45 -7.50
C TRP A 79 3.11 22.45 -8.56
N ALA A 80 2.41 22.48 -9.67
CA ALA A 80 2.68 23.38 -10.78
C ALA A 80 1.38 23.95 -11.34
N ARG A 81 1.43 25.10 -12.01
CA ARG A 81 0.25 25.69 -12.65
C ARG A 81 -0.19 24.88 -13.86
N THR A 82 0.78 24.34 -14.60
CA THR A 82 0.58 23.44 -15.73
C THR A 82 1.70 22.41 -15.78
N LEU A 83 1.55 21.32 -16.52
CA LEU A 83 2.59 20.29 -16.63
C LEU A 83 3.94 20.81 -17.16
N ALA A 84 3.93 21.85 -17.98
CA ALA A 84 5.13 22.49 -18.55
C ALA A 84 5.40 23.89 -17.96
N GLY A 85 4.63 24.27 -16.93
CA GLY A 85 4.70 25.60 -16.34
C GLY A 85 5.59 25.69 -15.12
N GLU A 86 5.50 26.86 -14.48
CA GLU A 86 6.24 27.18 -13.28
C GLU A 86 5.92 26.18 -12.15
N GLU A 87 6.96 25.63 -11.56
CA GLU A 87 6.87 24.80 -10.35
C GLU A 87 6.61 25.70 -9.14
N ILE A 88 5.51 25.45 -8.42
CA ILE A 88 5.14 26.21 -7.22
C ILE A 88 5.83 25.61 -6.00
N GLU A 89 5.80 24.29 -5.87
CA GLU A 89 6.36 23.58 -4.75
C GLU A 89 6.75 22.15 -5.13
N ARG A 90 7.82 21.67 -4.51
CA ARG A 90 8.29 20.29 -4.63
C ARG A 90 8.52 19.68 -3.26
N ARG A 91 7.88 18.55 -2.98
CA ARG A 91 8.07 17.82 -1.73
C ARG A 91 8.43 16.37 -1.98
N VAL A 92 9.30 15.84 -1.13
CA VAL A 92 9.48 14.39 -1.00
C VAL A 92 8.37 13.87 -0.11
N PRO A 93 7.47 13.01 -0.60
CA PRO A 93 6.20 12.69 0.06
C PRO A 93 6.30 12.17 1.49
N TRP A 94 7.44 11.62 1.88
CA TRP A 94 7.57 10.85 3.11
C TRP A 94 8.74 11.29 4.00
N ARG A 95 9.31 12.49 3.74
CA ARG A 95 10.43 13.05 4.52
C ARG A 95 10.08 14.30 5.32
N SER A 96 8.82 14.59 5.55
CA SER A 96 8.41 15.78 6.28
C SER A 96 8.23 15.49 7.76
N GLY A 97 9.25 15.74 8.54
CA GLY A 97 9.22 15.76 9.99
C GLY A 97 10.62 15.76 10.57
N PRO A 98 10.85 16.34 11.75
CA PRO A 98 12.10 16.14 12.45
C PRO A 98 12.34 14.64 12.56
N GLN A 99 13.55 14.21 12.30
CA GLN A 99 13.94 12.80 12.39
C GLN A 99 13.62 12.30 13.79
N SER A 100 12.41 11.80 13.98
CA SER A 100 12.17 10.98 15.13
C SER A 100 12.93 9.70 14.85
N THR A 101 13.84 9.37 15.70
CA THR A 101 14.55 8.09 15.76
C THR A 101 13.61 6.93 16.06
N ALA A 102 12.31 7.19 16.17
CA ALA A 102 11.26 6.21 16.27
C ALA A 102 11.04 5.58 14.91
N VAL A 103 11.53 4.36 14.77
CA VAL A 103 11.18 3.35 13.78
C VAL A 103 10.56 3.91 12.49
N SER A 104 11.39 4.01 11.48
CA SER A 104 11.04 4.47 10.13
C SER A 104 9.63 4.09 9.69
N HIS A 105 8.76 5.05 9.59
CA HIS A 105 7.36 4.88 9.22
C HIS A 105 7.07 5.43 7.83
N SER A 106 8.08 5.43 6.98
CA SER A 106 7.85 5.81 5.59
C SER A 106 6.89 4.81 4.94
N GLY A 107 5.88 5.29 4.29
CA GLY A 107 5.05 4.49 3.41
C GLY A 107 5.86 3.86 2.28
N VAL A 108 5.21 3.08 1.46
CA VAL A 108 5.79 2.47 0.27
C VAL A 108 5.08 3.02 -0.96
N MET A 109 5.87 3.44 -1.95
CA MET A 109 5.36 3.81 -3.28
C MET A 109 5.25 2.55 -4.14
N ALA A 110 4.15 2.43 -4.80
CA ALA A 110 3.90 1.37 -5.76
C ALA A 110 4.51 1.67 -7.13
#